data_a5f2e70afc28a7eadace4563540cd447
#
_entry.id   a5f2e70afc28a7eadace4563540cd447
#
_cell.length_a   1.000
_cell.length_b   1.000
_cell.length_c   1.000
_cell.angle_alpha   90.00
_cell.angle_beta   90.00
_cell.angle_gamma   90.00
#
_symmetry.space_group_name_H-M   'P 1'
#
loop_
_entity.id
_entity.type
_entity.pdbx_description
1 polymer ?
#
loop_
_entity_poly.entity_id
_entity_poly.type
_entity_poly.pdbx_seq_one_letter_code
_entity_poly.pdbx_strand_id
1 'polypeptide(L)'
;MKTDSKRLTLFAGHYGSGKTNIAVNYAYKLAREGKQVCIADLDIVNPYFRTKDSEAELEALGIRLVSSQYANTNVDLPALPAESYRLVQDKSIYGIMDIGGDDRGAYALGRFADAIKSEDDYRMAFVVNCYRPLTATVEDAIEIMREIEAACGIRFNCIVNNSNLGEETTAATVRGSLDFVDRLSQATGLEIWMHTAEESVAEALSELSVMPLSLQKKKF
;
A
#
# COMPACT_ATOMS: atom_id res chain seq x y z
N MET A 1 18.63 -10.33 3.58
CA MET A 1 17.42 -10.06 4.35
C MET A 1 16.60 -11.34 4.49
N LYS A 2 16.37 -11.82 5.72
CA LYS A 2 15.28 -12.81 5.91
C LYS A 2 14.00 -12.09 5.55
N THR A 3 13.33 -12.52 4.49
CA THR A 3 12.04 -12.00 4.08
C THR A 3 11.00 -12.46 5.09
N ASP A 4 10.77 -11.64 6.10
CA ASP A 4 9.59 -11.76 6.96
C ASP A 4 8.38 -11.23 6.18
N SER A 5 8.02 -11.97 5.12
CA SER A 5 6.88 -11.64 4.27
C SER A 5 5.63 -12.16 4.96
N LYS A 6 4.83 -11.25 5.52
CA LYS A 6 3.53 -11.61 6.07
C LYS A 6 2.60 -12.11 4.96
N ARG A 7 1.73 -13.08 5.29
CA ARG A 7 0.79 -13.65 4.32
C ARG A 7 -0.20 -12.61 3.79
N LEU A 8 -0.68 -11.72 4.66
CA LEU A 8 -1.51 -10.59 4.26
C LEU A 8 -0.73 -9.30 4.42
N THR A 9 -0.72 -8.47 3.38
CA THR A 9 -0.13 -7.13 3.42
C THR A 9 -1.12 -6.11 2.88
N LEU A 10 -1.44 -5.13 3.70
CA LEU A 10 -2.38 -4.08 3.42
C LEU A 10 -1.63 -2.76 3.33
N PHE A 11 -1.79 -2.04 2.25
CA PHE A 11 -1.22 -0.70 2.06
C PHE A 11 -2.33 0.34 2.14
N ALA A 12 -2.29 1.18 3.16
CA ALA A 12 -3.23 2.28 3.34
C ALA A 12 -2.49 3.58 3.69
N GLY A 13 -3.15 4.71 3.48
CA GLY A 13 -2.58 6.04 3.68
C GLY A 13 -3.33 7.06 2.84
N HIS A 14 -3.00 8.34 2.98
CA HIS A 14 -3.69 9.40 2.28
C HIS A 14 -3.63 9.27 0.74
N TYR A 15 -4.59 9.90 0.06
CA TYR A 15 -4.59 10.01 -1.41
C TYR A 15 -3.27 10.62 -1.92
N GLY A 16 -2.71 10.03 -2.97
CA GLY A 16 -1.44 10.47 -3.55
C GLY A 16 -0.18 10.06 -2.78
N SER A 17 -0.28 9.24 -1.72
CA SER A 17 0.90 8.67 -1.04
C SER A 17 1.62 7.59 -1.83
N GLY A 18 1.04 7.08 -2.94
CA GLY A 18 1.65 6.10 -3.83
C GLY A 18 1.40 4.63 -3.47
N LYS A 19 0.38 4.34 -2.67
CA LYS A 19 0.00 2.98 -2.22
C LYS A 19 -0.08 1.96 -3.35
N THR A 20 -0.82 2.28 -4.41
CA THR A 20 -1.03 1.40 -5.57
C THR A 20 0.30 0.98 -6.20
N ASN A 21 1.20 1.94 -6.42
CA ASN A 21 2.50 1.62 -7.01
C ASN A 21 3.34 0.71 -6.10
N ILE A 22 3.28 0.94 -4.78
CA ILE A 22 3.95 0.08 -3.80
C ILE A 22 3.33 -1.31 -3.78
N ALA A 23 1.99 -1.41 -3.74
CA ALA A 23 1.27 -2.69 -3.71
C ALA A 23 1.59 -3.55 -4.93
N VAL A 24 1.59 -2.96 -6.13
CA VAL A 24 1.94 -3.64 -7.38
C VAL A 24 3.40 -4.11 -7.38
N ASN A 25 4.34 -3.23 -7.02
CA ASN A 25 5.76 -3.62 -6.96
C ASN A 25 6.05 -4.66 -5.88
N TYR A 26 5.35 -4.62 -4.76
CA TYR A 26 5.45 -5.64 -3.73
C TYR A 26 4.89 -6.98 -4.19
N ALA A 27 3.79 -6.97 -4.99
CA ALA A 27 3.26 -8.17 -5.63
C ALA A 27 4.28 -8.78 -6.59
N TYR A 28 4.93 -7.98 -7.43
CA TYR A 28 6.00 -8.45 -8.32
C TYR A 28 7.15 -9.08 -7.55
N LYS A 29 7.57 -8.46 -6.45
CA LYS A 29 8.63 -9.01 -5.58
C LYS A 29 8.25 -10.39 -5.06
N LEU A 30 7.07 -10.55 -4.47
CA LEU A 30 6.63 -11.83 -3.93
C LEU A 30 6.49 -12.92 -5.01
N ALA A 31 5.98 -12.57 -6.19
CA ALA A 31 5.87 -13.50 -7.31
C ALA A 31 7.26 -13.96 -7.80
N ARG A 32 8.23 -13.06 -7.90
CA ARG A 32 9.63 -13.39 -8.23
C ARG A 32 10.31 -14.27 -7.17
N GLU A 33 9.86 -14.21 -5.92
CA GLU A 33 10.26 -15.13 -4.85
C GLU A 33 9.54 -16.49 -4.91
N GLY A 34 8.73 -16.73 -5.95
CA GLY A 34 8.00 -17.99 -6.15
C GLY A 34 6.73 -18.13 -5.31
N LYS A 35 6.21 -17.04 -4.75
CA LYS A 35 4.98 -17.06 -3.97
C LYS A 35 3.76 -17.02 -4.90
N GLN A 36 2.67 -17.70 -4.50
CA GLN A 36 1.37 -17.48 -5.11
C GLN A 36 0.76 -16.19 -4.57
N VAL A 37 0.57 -15.21 -5.44
CA VAL A 37 0.15 -13.86 -5.05
C VAL A 37 -1.22 -13.52 -5.62
N CYS A 38 -2.03 -12.89 -4.77
CA CYS A 38 -3.28 -12.27 -5.18
C CYS A 38 -3.31 -10.82 -4.66
N ILE A 39 -3.59 -9.87 -5.53
CA ILE A 39 -3.74 -8.46 -5.17
C ILE A 39 -5.20 -8.03 -5.33
N ALA A 40 -5.76 -7.36 -4.32
CA ALA A 40 -7.08 -6.75 -4.37
C ALA A 40 -6.96 -5.24 -4.43
N ASP A 41 -7.61 -4.65 -5.44
CA ASP A 41 -7.79 -3.21 -5.57
C ASP A 41 -9.09 -2.80 -4.85
N LEU A 42 -8.93 -2.18 -3.68
CA LEU A 42 -10.01 -1.65 -2.86
C LEU A 42 -10.07 -0.11 -2.94
N ASP A 43 -9.30 0.51 -3.83
CA ASP A 43 -9.40 1.94 -4.12
C ASP A 43 -10.51 2.21 -5.13
N ILE A 44 -11.68 2.54 -4.62
CA ILE A 44 -12.90 2.73 -5.41
C ILE A 44 -12.95 4.11 -6.08
N VAL A 45 -12.16 5.06 -5.60
CA VAL A 45 -12.32 6.50 -5.94
C VAL A 45 -11.23 7.02 -6.86
N ASN A 46 -10.06 6.41 -6.89
CA ASN A 46 -8.94 6.92 -7.69
C ASN A 46 -9.07 6.53 -9.18
N PRO A 47 -9.37 7.50 -10.10
CA PRO A 47 -9.47 7.21 -11.53
C PRO A 47 -8.12 7.20 -12.25
N TYR A 48 -7.03 7.69 -11.63
CA TYR A 48 -5.77 8.01 -12.32
C TYR A 48 -4.68 6.95 -12.22
N PHE A 49 -4.64 6.20 -11.12
CA PHE A 49 -3.68 5.13 -10.87
C PHE A 49 -4.40 3.98 -10.20
N ARG A 50 -4.64 2.92 -10.96
CA ARG A 50 -5.32 1.71 -10.46
C ARG A 50 -4.41 0.51 -10.60
N THR A 51 -4.53 -0.42 -9.69
CA THR A 51 -3.90 -1.74 -9.81
C THR A 51 -4.27 -2.41 -11.14
N LYS A 52 -5.47 -2.13 -11.66
CA LYS A 52 -5.96 -2.60 -12.95
C LYS A 52 -5.12 -2.13 -14.15
N ASP A 53 -4.44 -0.99 -14.06
CA ASP A 53 -3.58 -0.50 -15.14
C ASP A 53 -2.36 -1.40 -15.37
N SER A 54 -2.00 -2.21 -14.37
CA SER A 54 -0.94 -3.22 -14.41
C SER A 54 -1.46 -4.64 -14.64
N GLU A 55 -2.75 -4.84 -14.97
CA GLU A 55 -3.39 -6.17 -15.08
C GLU A 55 -2.60 -7.14 -15.96
N ALA A 56 -2.22 -6.70 -17.17
CA ALA A 56 -1.47 -7.56 -18.11
C ALA A 56 -0.08 -7.96 -17.57
N GLU A 57 0.58 -7.06 -16.84
CA GLU A 57 1.89 -7.33 -16.23
C GLU A 57 1.76 -8.26 -15.02
N LEU A 58 0.71 -8.09 -14.22
CA LEU A 58 0.38 -8.97 -13.10
C LEU A 58 0.08 -10.39 -13.58
N GLU A 59 -0.77 -10.52 -14.61
CA GLU A 59 -1.12 -11.82 -15.21
C GLU A 59 0.10 -12.53 -15.79
N ALA A 60 1.00 -11.80 -16.48
CA ALA A 60 2.23 -12.35 -17.02
C ALA A 60 3.16 -12.97 -15.95
N LEU A 61 3.05 -12.51 -14.71
CA LEU A 61 3.77 -13.04 -13.54
C LEU A 61 2.94 -14.06 -12.74
N GLY A 62 1.77 -14.44 -13.22
CA GLY A 62 0.87 -15.37 -12.52
C GLY A 62 0.22 -14.77 -11.28
N ILE A 63 0.21 -13.45 -11.14
CA ILE A 63 -0.44 -12.74 -10.04
C ILE A 63 -1.91 -12.55 -10.38
N ARG A 64 -2.80 -12.99 -9.50
CA ARG A 64 -4.23 -12.77 -9.66
C ARG A 64 -4.60 -11.37 -9.19
N LEU A 65 -5.31 -10.61 -10.05
CA LEU A 65 -5.92 -9.35 -9.69
C LEU A 65 -7.40 -9.54 -9.36
N VAL A 66 -7.83 -9.02 -8.20
CA VAL A 66 -9.24 -8.89 -7.82
C VAL A 66 -9.56 -7.40 -7.77
N SER A 67 -10.36 -6.94 -8.72
CA SER A 67 -10.80 -5.53 -8.78
C SER A 67 -12.33 -5.45 -8.74
N SER A 68 -12.86 -4.38 -8.15
CA SER A 68 -14.30 -4.11 -8.19
C SER A 68 -14.72 -3.75 -9.62
N GLN A 69 -15.65 -4.51 -10.19
CA GLN A 69 -16.24 -4.20 -11.51
C GLN A 69 -17.11 -2.94 -11.49
N TYR A 70 -17.43 -2.41 -10.32
CA TYR A 70 -18.40 -1.32 -10.12
C TYR A 70 -17.75 0.05 -9.85
N ALA A 71 -16.48 0.21 -10.09
CA ALA A 71 -15.74 1.46 -9.86
C ALA A 71 -16.29 2.69 -10.65
N ASN A 72 -17.31 2.52 -11.51
CA ASN A 72 -17.93 3.58 -12.31
C ASN A 72 -19.47 3.57 -12.22
N THR A 73 -20.08 2.95 -11.23
CA THR A 73 -21.52 2.95 -11.05
C THR A 73 -21.91 3.80 -9.84
N ASN A 74 -23.04 4.55 -9.95
CA ASN A 74 -23.63 5.35 -8.88
C ASN A 74 -24.24 4.49 -7.75
N VAL A 75 -23.66 3.35 -7.43
CA VAL A 75 -24.13 2.49 -6.33
C VAL A 75 -23.42 2.92 -5.06
N ASP A 76 -24.20 3.38 -4.08
CA ASP A 76 -23.72 3.98 -2.82
C ASP A 76 -22.85 3.06 -1.93
N LEU A 77 -22.78 1.76 -2.22
CA LEU A 77 -21.91 0.79 -1.58
C LEU A 77 -21.51 -0.27 -2.62
N PRO A 78 -20.34 -0.17 -3.26
CA PRO A 78 -19.87 -1.21 -4.15
C PRO A 78 -19.73 -2.51 -3.36
N ALA A 79 -20.43 -3.55 -3.83
CA ALA A 79 -20.23 -4.88 -3.30
C ALA A 79 -18.80 -5.33 -3.61
N LEU A 80 -18.05 -5.65 -2.57
CA LEU A 80 -16.73 -6.26 -2.76
C LEU A 80 -16.93 -7.59 -3.50
N PRO A 81 -16.13 -7.89 -4.52
CA PRO A 81 -16.21 -9.17 -5.21
C PRO A 81 -16.09 -10.31 -4.20
N ALA A 82 -16.92 -11.35 -4.34
CA ALA A 82 -16.82 -12.55 -3.49
C ALA A 82 -15.39 -13.13 -3.49
N GLU A 83 -14.65 -12.93 -4.56
CA GLU A 83 -13.25 -13.30 -4.71
C GLU A 83 -12.30 -12.58 -3.74
N SER A 84 -12.64 -11.37 -3.27
CA SER A 84 -11.87 -10.67 -2.25
C SER A 84 -11.81 -11.44 -0.92
N TYR A 85 -12.84 -12.22 -0.60
CA TYR A 85 -12.86 -13.06 0.60
C TYR A 85 -11.83 -14.20 0.53
N ARG A 86 -11.46 -14.64 -0.68
CA ARG A 86 -10.42 -15.67 -0.85
C ARG A 86 -9.06 -15.21 -0.34
N LEU A 87 -8.73 -13.91 -0.43
CA LEU A 87 -7.47 -13.38 0.10
C LEU A 87 -7.32 -13.68 1.59
N VAL A 88 -8.43 -13.64 2.32
CA VAL A 88 -8.44 -13.87 3.77
C VAL A 88 -8.61 -15.35 4.10
N GLN A 89 -9.41 -16.08 3.31
CA GLN A 89 -9.77 -17.48 3.60
C GLN A 89 -8.72 -18.49 3.12
N ASP A 90 -8.11 -18.25 1.95
CA ASP A 90 -7.14 -19.17 1.35
C ASP A 90 -5.74 -18.91 1.93
N LYS A 91 -5.32 -19.80 2.83
CA LYS A 91 -4.03 -19.69 3.53
C LYS A 91 -2.82 -20.06 2.67
N SER A 92 -3.03 -20.57 1.46
CA SER A 92 -1.96 -20.94 0.53
C SER A 92 -1.44 -19.77 -0.31
N ILE A 93 -2.17 -18.64 -0.34
CA ILE A 93 -1.83 -17.47 -1.13
C ILE A 93 -1.32 -16.31 -0.26
N TYR A 94 -0.43 -15.51 -0.83
CA TYR A 94 -0.03 -14.21 -0.29
C TYR A 94 -1.00 -13.14 -0.81
N GLY A 95 -1.76 -12.54 0.11
CA GLY A 95 -2.75 -11.52 -0.20
C GLY A 95 -2.19 -10.12 -0.03
N ILE A 96 -2.38 -9.28 -1.05
CA ILE A 96 -2.05 -7.85 -0.99
C ILE A 96 -3.34 -7.07 -1.17
N MET A 97 -3.57 -6.06 -0.34
CA MET A 97 -4.73 -5.18 -0.44
C MET A 97 -4.25 -3.73 -0.63
N ASP A 98 -4.62 -3.15 -1.77
CA ASP A 98 -4.44 -1.72 -2.05
C ASP A 98 -5.70 -0.98 -1.58
N ILE A 99 -5.57 -0.20 -0.50
CA ILE A 99 -6.69 0.41 0.19
C ILE A 99 -6.83 1.88 -0.27
N GLY A 100 -8.02 2.28 -0.70
CA GLY A 100 -8.29 3.67 -1.03
C GLY A 100 -7.93 4.63 0.10
N GLY A 101 -7.47 5.83 -0.27
CA GLY A 101 -7.04 6.85 0.69
C GLY A 101 -8.19 7.68 1.29
N ASP A 102 -9.42 7.25 1.07
CA ASP A 102 -10.65 7.87 1.57
C ASP A 102 -11.41 6.91 2.51
N ASP A 103 -12.43 7.45 3.17
CA ASP A 103 -13.29 6.70 4.08
C ASP A 103 -13.93 5.47 3.43
N ARG A 104 -14.25 5.51 2.13
CA ARG A 104 -14.94 4.42 1.42
C ARG A 104 -14.05 3.18 1.29
N GLY A 105 -12.78 3.36 0.93
CA GLY A 105 -11.80 2.27 0.87
C GLY A 105 -11.55 1.65 2.25
N ALA A 106 -11.43 2.49 3.28
CA ALA A 106 -11.27 2.05 4.65
C ALA A 106 -12.52 1.30 5.16
N TYR A 107 -13.75 1.76 4.86
CA TYR A 107 -14.98 1.04 5.21
C TYR A 107 -15.10 -0.31 4.48
N ALA A 108 -14.69 -0.37 3.21
CA ALA A 108 -14.68 -1.63 2.48
C ALA A 108 -13.79 -2.68 3.17
N LEU A 109 -12.61 -2.25 3.66
CA LEU A 109 -11.70 -3.09 4.43
C LEU A 109 -12.31 -3.56 5.76
N GLY A 110 -13.13 -2.73 6.41
CA GLY A 110 -13.78 -3.06 7.69
C GLY A 110 -14.57 -4.37 7.68
N ARG A 111 -15.08 -4.80 6.50
CA ARG A 111 -15.75 -6.09 6.33
C ARG A 111 -14.83 -7.30 6.53
N PHE A 112 -13.54 -7.12 6.38
CA PHE A 112 -12.53 -8.16 6.57
C PHE A 112 -11.81 -8.06 7.92
N ALA A 113 -12.10 -7.02 8.72
CA ALA A 113 -11.34 -6.68 9.90
C ALA A 113 -11.18 -7.85 10.88
N ASP A 114 -12.26 -8.54 11.20
CA ASP A 114 -12.22 -9.65 12.15
C ASP A 114 -11.43 -10.84 11.60
N ALA A 115 -11.58 -11.15 10.32
CA ALA A 115 -10.85 -12.22 9.66
C ALA A 115 -9.35 -11.90 9.56
N ILE A 116 -8.99 -10.64 9.27
CA ILE A 116 -7.59 -10.18 9.22
C ILE A 116 -6.96 -10.22 10.62
N LYS A 117 -7.65 -9.70 11.63
CA LYS A 117 -7.16 -9.70 13.02
C LYS A 117 -6.98 -11.12 13.57
N SER A 118 -7.81 -12.06 13.15
CA SER A 118 -7.69 -13.48 13.55
C SER A 118 -6.54 -14.21 12.86
N GLU A 119 -5.98 -13.65 11.79
CA GLU A 119 -4.89 -14.24 11.02
C GLU A 119 -3.55 -14.22 11.76
N ASP A 120 -3.28 -13.20 12.57
CA ASP A 120 -1.99 -12.94 13.25
C ASP A 120 -0.76 -12.85 12.32
N ASP A 121 -0.88 -13.22 11.05
CA ASP A 121 0.16 -13.13 10.02
C ASP A 121 -0.15 -12.03 8.98
N TYR A 122 -0.40 -10.82 9.47
CA TYR A 122 -0.69 -9.68 8.61
C TYR A 122 0.21 -8.48 8.89
N ARG A 123 0.32 -7.63 7.88
CA ARG A 123 0.95 -6.32 7.92
C ARG A 123 -0.03 -5.27 7.43
N MET A 124 -0.31 -4.28 8.27
CA MET A 124 -1.07 -3.08 7.91
C MET A 124 -0.10 -1.92 7.87
N ALA A 125 0.31 -1.55 6.65
CA ALA A 125 1.36 -0.55 6.41
C ALA A 125 0.77 0.83 6.16
N PHE A 126 1.17 1.81 6.98
CA PHE A 126 0.88 3.21 6.74
C PHE A 126 1.84 3.78 5.72
N VAL A 127 1.35 4.05 4.51
CA VAL A 127 2.13 4.65 3.43
C VAL A 127 2.06 6.16 3.53
N VAL A 128 3.20 6.80 3.79
CA VAL A 128 3.29 8.25 3.99
C VAL A 128 4.22 8.90 2.97
N ASN A 129 3.86 10.12 2.55
CA ASN A 129 4.69 11.02 1.75
C ASN A 129 4.66 12.40 2.39
N CYS A 130 5.75 12.81 3.06
CA CYS A 130 5.84 14.07 3.78
C CYS A 130 5.83 15.32 2.87
N TYR A 131 5.95 15.14 1.57
CA TYR A 131 5.84 16.24 0.59
C TYR A 131 4.39 16.45 0.11
N ARG A 132 3.41 15.75 0.68
CA ARG A 132 1.99 15.99 0.44
C ARG A 132 1.40 16.89 1.51
N PRO A 133 0.56 17.88 1.14
CA PRO A 133 0.07 18.89 2.09
C PRO A 133 -0.57 18.31 3.35
N LEU A 134 -1.38 17.25 3.21
CA LEU A 134 -2.11 16.65 4.34
C LEU A 134 -1.30 15.61 5.14
N THR A 135 -0.03 15.42 4.82
CA THR A 135 0.90 14.57 5.57
C THR A 135 2.28 15.23 5.71
N ALA A 136 2.31 16.57 5.64
CA ALA A 136 3.56 17.33 5.70
C ALA A 136 4.11 17.46 7.13
N THR A 137 3.26 17.37 8.13
CA THR A 137 3.67 17.33 9.53
C THR A 137 3.41 15.95 10.14
N VAL A 138 4.10 15.65 11.25
CA VAL A 138 3.90 14.38 11.98
C VAL A 138 2.49 14.33 12.56
N GLU A 139 1.99 15.45 13.03
CA GLU A 139 0.66 15.59 13.61
C GLU A 139 -0.43 15.28 12.58
N ASP A 140 -0.34 15.87 11.38
CA ASP A 140 -1.29 15.64 10.28
C ASP A 140 -1.24 14.16 9.85
N ALA A 141 -0.04 13.58 9.73
CA ALA A 141 0.11 12.18 9.36
C ALA A 141 -0.52 11.24 10.40
N ILE A 142 -0.40 11.56 11.71
CA ILE A 142 -1.04 10.79 12.79
C ILE A 142 -2.57 10.95 12.74
N GLU A 143 -3.09 12.12 12.43
CA GLU A 143 -4.53 12.35 12.29
C GLU A 143 -5.11 11.47 11.18
N ILE A 144 -4.54 11.52 9.98
CA ILE A 144 -4.92 10.65 8.85
C ILE A 144 -4.82 9.16 9.22
N MET A 145 -3.75 8.77 9.91
CA MET A 145 -3.57 7.40 10.36
C MET A 145 -4.74 6.94 11.25
N ARG A 146 -5.13 7.77 12.22
CA ARG A 146 -6.23 7.48 13.16
C ARG A 146 -7.60 7.43 12.47
N GLU A 147 -7.84 8.32 11.51
CA GLU A 147 -9.06 8.32 10.71
C GLU A 147 -9.22 6.98 9.95
N ILE A 148 -8.15 6.51 9.28
CA ILE A 148 -8.16 5.25 8.57
C ILE A 148 -8.38 4.08 9.55
N GLU A 149 -7.69 4.05 10.70
CA GLU A 149 -7.87 3.03 11.72
C GLU A 149 -9.30 2.98 12.26
N ALA A 150 -9.89 4.14 12.50
CA ALA A 150 -11.26 4.24 12.98
C ALA A 150 -12.27 3.74 11.93
N ALA A 151 -12.04 4.06 10.65
CA ALA A 151 -12.92 3.67 9.56
C ALA A 151 -12.86 2.16 9.26
N CYS A 152 -11.68 1.55 9.28
CA CYS A 152 -11.51 0.13 8.94
C CYS A 152 -11.49 -0.81 10.15
N GLY A 153 -11.30 -0.30 11.37
CA GLY A 153 -11.21 -1.10 12.59
C GLY A 153 -9.94 -1.93 12.72
N ILE A 154 -8.91 -1.66 11.92
CA ILE A 154 -7.61 -2.35 11.95
C ILE A 154 -6.52 -1.32 12.25
N ARG A 155 -5.61 -1.64 13.18
CA ARG A 155 -4.49 -0.77 13.52
C ARG A 155 -3.31 -0.99 12.57
N PHE A 156 -2.64 0.11 12.25
CA PHE A 156 -1.34 0.03 11.59
C PHE A 156 -0.31 -0.62 12.51
N ASN A 157 0.61 -1.38 11.90
CA ASN A 157 1.71 -2.02 12.63
C ASN A 157 3.09 -1.72 12.03
N CYS A 158 3.15 -0.97 10.93
CA CYS A 158 4.40 -0.44 10.39
C CYS A 158 4.16 0.79 9.50
N ILE A 159 5.26 1.48 9.19
CA ILE A 159 5.32 2.64 8.29
C ILE A 159 6.08 2.27 7.03
N VAL A 160 5.58 2.73 5.88
CA VAL A 160 6.31 2.77 4.61
C VAL A 160 6.54 4.22 4.23
N ASN A 161 7.80 4.64 4.19
CA ASN A 161 8.17 5.96 3.73
C ASN A 161 8.27 6.00 2.21
N ASN A 162 7.28 6.58 1.56
CA ASN A 162 7.26 6.84 0.11
C ASN A 162 7.31 8.35 -0.20
N SER A 163 8.14 9.07 0.54
CA SER A 163 8.30 10.52 0.34
C SER A 163 9.01 10.82 -0.96
N ASN A 164 8.30 11.44 -1.88
CA ASN A 164 8.75 11.72 -3.24
C ASN A 164 8.09 12.99 -3.81
N LEU A 165 8.71 13.55 -4.84
CA LEU A 165 8.25 14.70 -5.62
C LEU A 165 7.90 14.30 -7.07
N GLY A 166 7.51 13.04 -7.30
CA GLY A 166 7.29 12.50 -8.65
C GLY A 166 8.61 12.43 -9.45
N GLU A 167 8.62 12.92 -10.67
CA GLU A 167 9.77 12.90 -11.56
C GLU A 167 10.97 13.74 -11.06
N GLU A 168 10.73 14.69 -10.15
CA GLU A 168 11.78 15.52 -9.53
C GLU A 168 12.45 14.84 -8.32
N THR A 169 12.08 13.61 -8.01
CA THR A 169 12.61 12.88 -6.85
C THR A 169 14.08 12.52 -7.06
N THR A 170 14.89 12.85 -6.08
CA THR A 170 16.32 12.51 -6.03
C THR A 170 16.63 11.74 -4.74
N ALA A 171 17.82 11.18 -4.64
CA ALA A 171 18.29 10.58 -3.40
C ALA A 171 18.32 11.58 -2.23
N ALA A 172 18.60 12.87 -2.51
CA ALA A 172 18.53 13.94 -1.52
C ALA A 172 17.09 14.18 -1.02
N THR A 173 16.10 14.08 -1.91
CA THR A 173 14.67 14.16 -1.55
C THR A 173 14.31 13.06 -0.54
N VAL A 174 14.70 11.81 -0.81
CA VAL A 174 14.42 10.69 0.10
C VAL A 174 15.16 10.87 1.43
N ARG A 175 16.44 11.23 1.41
CA ARG A 175 17.20 11.52 2.66
C ARG A 175 16.59 12.64 3.47
N GLY A 176 16.07 13.68 2.81
CA GLY A 176 15.41 14.81 3.46
C GLY A 176 14.13 14.43 4.23
N SER A 177 13.53 13.27 3.92
CA SER A 177 12.33 12.77 4.61
C SER A 177 12.63 11.90 5.85
N LEU A 178 13.90 11.53 6.09
CA LEU A 178 14.24 10.58 7.15
C LEU A 178 13.91 11.12 8.56
N ASP A 179 14.25 12.37 8.85
CA ASP A 179 13.90 13.00 10.14
C ASP A 179 12.38 13.00 10.40
N PHE A 180 11.59 13.26 9.36
CA PHE A 180 10.14 13.21 9.47
C PHE A 180 9.66 11.79 9.82
N VAL A 181 10.11 10.77 9.10
CA VAL A 181 9.62 9.41 9.33
C VAL A 181 10.13 8.83 10.64
N ASP A 182 11.33 9.21 11.09
CA ASP A 182 11.88 8.84 12.40
C ASP A 182 11.04 9.42 13.53
N ARG A 183 10.67 10.71 13.44
CA ARG A 183 9.77 11.35 14.40
C ARG A 183 8.38 10.74 14.39
N LEU A 184 7.84 10.39 13.20
CA LEU A 184 6.56 9.70 13.08
C LEU A 184 6.62 8.32 13.74
N SER A 185 7.69 7.56 13.51
CA SER A 185 7.93 6.26 14.16
C SER A 185 7.99 6.40 15.69
N GLN A 186 8.73 7.37 16.20
CA GLN A 186 8.82 7.62 17.65
C GLN A 186 7.48 8.02 18.26
N ALA A 187 6.70 8.88 17.59
CA ALA A 187 5.42 9.36 18.10
C ALA A 187 4.32 8.28 18.08
N THR A 188 4.39 7.34 17.15
CA THR A 188 3.39 6.27 16.98
C THR A 188 3.80 4.94 17.62
N GLY A 189 5.10 4.73 17.85
CA GLY A 189 5.67 3.45 18.26
C GLY A 189 5.73 2.41 17.12
N LEU A 190 5.43 2.80 15.88
CA LEU A 190 5.45 1.90 14.72
C LEU A 190 6.87 1.79 14.14
N GLU A 191 7.27 0.59 13.74
CA GLU A 191 8.53 0.40 13.02
C GLU A 191 8.47 0.97 11.60
N ILE A 192 9.60 1.48 11.12
CA ILE A 192 9.78 1.82 9.71
C ILE A 192 10.12 0.53 8.98
N TRP A 193 9.15 -0.04 8.28
CA TRP A 193 9.36 -1.31 7.56
C TRP A 193 10.30 -1.14 6.38
N MET A 194 10.09 -0.10 5.57
CA MET A 194 10.92 0.19 4.40
C MET A 194 10.76 1.64 3.92
N HIS A 195 11.78 2.09 3.20
CA HIS A 195 11.68 3.24 2.32
C HIS A 195 11.40 2.74 0.90
N THR A 196 10.83 3.59 0.05
CA THR A 196 10.59 3.26 -1.36
C THR A 196 11.08 4.41 -2.23
N ALA A 197 11.60 4.08 -3.40
CA ALA A 197 12.02 5.05 -4.40
C ALA A 197 11.99 4.39 -5.79
N GLU A 198 11.92 5.20 -6.84
CA GLU A 198 12.14 4.74 -8.20
C GLU A 198 13.52 4.06 -8.31
N GLU A 199 13.62 3.04 -9.17
CA GLU A 199 14.78 2.15 -9.26
C GLU A 199 16.11 2.90 -9.40
N SER A 200 16.16 3.92 -10.26
CA SER A 200 17.34 4.75 -10.48
C SER A 200 17.76 5.56 -9.23
N VAL A 201 16.79 5.99 -8.43
CA VAL A 201 17.03 6.71 -7.17
C VAL A 201 17.43 5.74 -6.05
N ALA A 202 16.83 4.56 -6.02
CA ALA A 202 17.10 3.54 -5.02
C ALA A 202 18.55 3.04 -5.05
N GLU A 203 19.16 2.95 -6.24
CA GLU A 203 20.57 2.58 -6.41
C GLU A 203 21.53 3.53 -5.65
N ALA A 204 21.16 4.81 -5.54
CA ALA A 204 21.96 5.82 -4.85
C ALA A 204 21.70 5.87 -3.32
N LEU A 205 20.87 4.96 -2.78
CA LEU A 205 20.44 4.88 -1.38
C LEU A 205 20.83 3.54 -0.73
N SER A 206 21.99 3.00 -1.08
CA SER A 206 22.43 1.66 -0.64
C SER A 206 22.59 1.52 0.88
N GLU A 207 22.70 2.62 1.60
CA GLU A 207 22.75 2.68 3.06
C GLU A 207 21.39 2.45 3.74
N LEU A 208 20.29 2.57 2.98
CA LEU A 208 18.92 2.43 3.48
C LEU A 208 18.30 1.11 3.02
N SER A 209 17.30 0.65 3.78
CA SER A 209 16.43 -0.45 3.33
C SER A 209 15.39 0.11 2.35
N VAL A 210 15.76 0.24 1.07
CA VAL A 210 14.89 0.78 0.03
C VAL A 210 14.34 -0.35 -0.83
N MET A 211 13.02 -0.37 -1.02
CA MET A 211 12.38 -1.17 -2.05
C MET A 211 12.32 -0.36 -3.35
N PRO A 212 13.02 -0.80 -4.42
CA PRO A 212 12.94 -0.11 -5.70
C PRO A 212 11.54 -0.26 -6.31
N LEU A 213 11.05 0.81 -6.92
CA LEU A 213 9.78 0.87 -7.59
C LEU A 213 9.96 1.06 -9.10
N SER A 214 9.34 0.18 -9.88
CA SER A 214 9.05 0.43 -11.28
C SER A 214 7.78 1.25 -11.37
N LEU A 215 7.86 2.47 -11.89
CA LEU A 215 6.68 3.34 -11.97
C LEU A 215 5.71 2.86 -13.04
N GLN A 216 4.43 2.82 -12.71
CA GLN A 216 3.37 2.52 -13.67
C GLN A 216 3.38 3.58 -14.79
N LYS A 217 3.40 3.11 -16.04
CA LYS A 217 3.27 4.00 -17.20
C LYS A 217 1.81 4.43 -17.32
N LYS A 218 1.56 5.75 -17.34
CA LYS A 218 0.23 6.27 -17.67
C LYS A 218 -0.15 5.80 -19.07
N LYS A 219 -1.23 5.03 -19.18
CA LYS A 219 -1.91 4.83 -20.47
C LYS A 219 -2.82 6.03 -20.67
N PHE A 220 -2.42 6.97 -21.52
CA PHE A 220 -3.28 8.06 -21.99
C PHE A 220 -4.25 7.56 -23.05
#